data_7837c2a4399db7a65360e83e8e1232ee
#
_entry.id   7837c2a4399db7a65360e83e8e1232ee
#
_cell.length_a   1.000
_cell.length_b   1.000
_cell.length_c   1.000
_cell.angle_alpha   90.00
_cell.angle_beta   90.00
_cell.angle_gamma   90.00
#
_symmetry.space_group_name_H-M   'P 1'
#
loop_
_entity.id
_entity.type
_entity.pdbx_description
1 polymer ?
#
loop_
_entity_poly.entity_id
_entity_poly.type
_entity_poly.pdbx_seq_one_letter_code
_entity_poly.pdbx_strand_id
1 'polypeptide(L)'
;MKRKLLSVLLASSMLVSLTACGGSDDGAVTNNEDAAPQTETSAGTDDAAEPSTEAADSTQAGERPTTPQGQLVLGAITDLEQDFYDPVYNSSATNYKITENVLHGYTTVVTTKEGEWITDPMVVADLNTADNEDGTKTFTITLNDGLMWSDNSVVTAKDYAFAMLLESSPEMMGVDNYSATRYTYLEGYDEFNAGDTKALKGVHLIDDKTFSVTVKADELPYHYDLAYASVTPRPIAVIAPGCDIEDSEEGAAITGDFTTDVLLKTIGDPDTGYRYNPQVTCGPYKLVSYDASSRQGTFEVNENYVGNYAGIKPMIKTLIIKTVKSETQINELKAGTVDLLFEI
;
A
#
# COMPACT_ATOMS: atom_id res chain seq x y z
N MET A 1 29.25 -39.77 31.58
CA MET A 1 30.58 -39.14 31.74
C MET A 1 30.47 -37.68 31.33
N LYS A 2 30.93 -36.89 32.28
CA LYS A 2 30.93 -35.39 32.23
C LYS A 2 31.79 -34.85 31.08
N ARG A 3 31.39 -33.78 30.44
CA ARG A 3 32.28 -32.64 30.16
C ARG A 3 31.44 -31.37 29.95
N LYS A 4 31.76 -30.41 30.75
CA LYS A 4 31.25 -29.07 30.96
C LYS A 4 32.01 -28.07 30.06
N LEU A 5 31.30 -26.95 29.77
CA LEU A 5 31.77 -25.57 29.75
C LEU A 5 32.84 -25.14 28.70
N LEU A 6 32.48 -24.09 27.92
CA LEU A 6 33.11 -22.79 28.13
C LEU A 6 32.31 -21.69 27.40
N SER A 7 31.79 -20.78 28.21
CA SER A 7 31.28 -19.46 27.80
C SER A 7 32.47 -18.53 27.57
N VAL A 8 32.46 -17.72 26.50
CA VAL A 8 33.30 -16.52 26.44
C VAL A 8 32.43 -15.36 26.00
N LEU A 9 32.15 -14.47 26.95
CA LEU A 9 31.73 -13.08 26.73
C LEU A 9 32.87 -12.31 26.08
N LEU A 10 32.56 -11.53 25.03
CA LEU A 10 33.36 -10.38 24.66
C LEU A 10 32.43 -9.17 24.50
N ALA A 11 32.40 -8.38 25.57
CA ALA A 11 31.93 -7.01 25.53
C ALA A 11 33.08 -6.14 25.08
N SER A 12 32.91 -5.36 24.03
CA SER A 12 33.82 -4.27 23.67
C SER A 12 33.02 -2.98 23.48
N SER A 13 33.09 -2.17 24.49
CA SER A 13 32.72 -0.76 24.54
C SER A 13 33.57 0.08 23.57
N MET A 14 32.93 0.88 22.72
CA MET A 14 33.57 2.01 22.08
C MET A 14 32.94 3.30 22.59
N LEU A 15 33.73 4.01 23.37
CA LEU A 15 33.53 5.38 23.83
C LEU A 15 33.77 6.36 22.68
N VAL A 16 32.80 7.24 22.48
CA VAL A 16 32.86 8.40 21.61
C VAL A 16 33.61 9.52 22.35
N SER A 17 34.66 10.02 21.77
CA SER A 17 35.33 11.24 22.20
C SER A 17 34.79 12.44 21.44
N LEU A 18 34.07 13.31 22.15
CA LEU A 18 33.80 14.69 21.76
C LEU A 18 35.04 15.55 22.10
N THR A 19 35.59 16.18 21.13
CA THR A 19 36.51 17.34 21.35
C THR A 19 35.76 18.61 21.00
N ALA A 20 35.44 19.35 22.05
CA ALA A 20 35.04 20.74 21.98
C ALA A 20 36.30 21.60 21.83
N CYS A 21 36.27 22.61 20.96
CA CYS A 21 37.20 23.72 21.01
C CYS A 21 36.38 24.99 21.23
N GLY A 22 36.54 25.56 22.40
CA GLY A 22 35.94 26.82 22.79
C GLY A 22 36.82 28.00 22.44
N GLY A 23 36.22 29.16 22.45
CA GLY A 23 36.86 30.47 22.36
C GLY A 23 35.84 31.51 22.78
N SER A 24 36.03 32.01 24.00
CA SER A 24 35.31 33.12 24.63
C SER A 24 35.66 34.44 23.96
N ASP A 25 34.74 35.41 23.92
CA ASP A 25 34.84 36.57 24.80
C ASP A 25 33.61 37.50 24.75
N ASP A 26 33.44 38.14 25.87
CA ASP A 26 32.39 38.98 26.40
C ASP A 26 32.03 40.24 25.59
N GLY A 27 30.78 40.74 25.83
CA GLY A 27 30.46 42.15 25.61
C GLY A 27 28.98 42.51 25.58
N ALA A 28 28.40 42.65 26.74
CA ALA A 28 27.30 43.54 27.20
C ALA A 28 26.39 44.26 26.21
N VAL A 29 25.07 43.99 26.42
CA VAL A 29 23.88 44.88 26.61
C VAL A 29 23.99 46.35 26.17
N THR A 30 23.04 46.82 25.30
CA THR A 30 22.06 47.89 25.62
C THR A 30 20.98 48.01 24.53
N ASN A 31 19.78 48.21 25.02
CA ASN A 31 18.57 48.68 24.29
C ASN A 31 18.77 50.04 23.64
N ASN A 32 18.10 50.33 22.52
CA ASN A 32 17.09 51.37 22.44
C ASN A 32 16.36 51.44 21.10
N GLU A 33 15.15 51.93 21.25
CA GLU A 33 14.05 52.14 20.32
C GLU A 33 14.30 53.22 19.25
N ASP A 34 13.43 53.15 18.24
CA ASP A 34 12.78 54.24 17.47
C ASP A 34 13.51 54.91 16.29
N ALA A 35 12.68 54.98 15.25
CA ALA A 35 12.45 56.05 14.30
C ALA A 35 12.83 55.79 12.82
N ALA A 36 11.82 55.57 12.00
CA ALA A 36 11.77 56.07 10.61
C ALA A 36 11.40 57.59 10.68
N PRO A 37 11.47 58.39 9.64
CA PRO A 37 11.60 58.17 8.20
C PRO A 37 12.54 59.17 7.47
N GLN A 38 12.76 59.06 6.20
CA GLN A 38 12.46 60.01 5.11
C GLN A 38 13.25 59.78 3.82
N THR A 39 12.50 59.90 2.77
CA THR A 39 12.78 60.07 1.35
C THR A 39 13.92 61.04 1.01
N GLU A 40 14.72 60.70 -0.01
CA GLU A 40 15.07 61.67 -1.07
C GLU A 40 15.41 60.96 -2.41
N THR A 41 14.82 61.50 -3.44
CA THR A 41 14.90 61.21 -4.87
C THR A 41 16.23 61.65 -5.46
N SER A 42 16.81 60.81 -6.33
CA SER A 42 17.68 61.35 -7.40
C SER A 42 17.62 60.46 -8.61
N ALA A 43 17.28 61.03 -9.73
CA ALA A 43 17.19 60.44 -11.04
C ALA A 43 18.53 60.13 -11.66
N GLY A 44 18.63 58.94 -12.30
CA GLY A 44 19.70 58.60 -13.18
C GLY A 44 19.17 57.56 -14.22
N THR A 45 18.95 58.05 -15.43
CA THR A 45 18.65 57.29 -16.63
C THR A 45 19.82 56.44 -17.02
N ASP A 46 19.62 55.10 -17.14
CA ASP A 46 20.34 54.29 -18.09
C ASP A 46 19.49 53.14 -18.58
N ASP A 47 19.47 53.07 -19.88
CA ASP A 47 18.75 52.21 -20.79
C ASP A 47 19.27 50.74 -20.63
N ALA A 48 18.44 49.84 -20.14
CA ALA A 48 18.71 48.41 -20.21
C ALA A 48 17.45 47.68 -20.64
N ALA A 49 17.54 47.06 -21.80
CA ALA A 49 16.52 46.28 -22.48
C ALA A 49 15.76 45.33 -21.54
N GLU A 50 14.44 45.44 -21.52
CA GLU A 50 13.54 44.44 -20.95
C GLU A 50 13.72 43.11 -21.66
N PRO A 51 13.85 41.98 -20.96
CA PRO A 51 13.63 40.68 -21.57
C PRO A 51 12.13 40.55 -21.81
N SER A 52 11.76 40.51 -23.06
CA SER A 52 10.42 40.13 -23.51
C SER A 52 10.07 38.75 -22.93
N THR A 53 9.28 38.71 -21.88
CA THR A 53 8.54 37.53 -21.53
C THR A 53 7.49 37.32 -22.61
N GLU A 54 7.84 36.53 -23.63
CA GLU A 54 6.82 35.84 -24.41
C GLU A 54 6.00 35.03 -23.42
N ALA A 55 4.78 35.48 -23.19
CA ALA A 55 3.76 34.71 -22.52
C ALA A 55 3.65 33.39 -23.27
N ALA A 56 4.04 32.31 -22.64
CA ALA A 56 3.77 30.99 -23.15
C ALA A 56 2.28 30.90 -23.43
N ASP A 57 1.96 30.78 -24.70
CA ASP A 57 0.63 30.55 -25.22
C ASP A 57 -0.02 29.47 -24.37
N SER A 58 -1.10 29.84 -23.69
CA SER A 58 -1.92 28.88 -22.95
C SER A 58 -2.51 27.93 -23.97
N THR A 59 -1.78 26.86 -24.27
CA THR A 59 -2.31 25.72 -25.01
C THR A 59 -3.64 25.36 -24.38
N GLN A 60 -4.72 25.52 -25.14
CA GLN A 60 -6.06 25.07 -24.77
C GLN A 60 -5.92 23.69 -24.18
N ALA A 61 -6.32 23.55 -22.92
CA ALA A 61 -6.48 22.24 -22.31
C ALA A 61 -7.44 21.47 -23.21
N GLY A 62 -6.93 20.55 -24.01
CA GLY A 62 -7.74 19.70 -24.85
C GLY A 62 -8.79 19.01 -24.00
N GLU A 63 -9.95 18.73 -24.58
CA GLU A 63 -10.98 17.94 -23.90
C GLU A 63 -10.33 16.70 -23.28
N ARG A 64 -10.61 16.46 -21.99
CA ARG A 64 -10.10 15.26 -21.32
C ARG A 64 -10.58 14.03 -22.08
N PRO A 65 -9.70 13.07 -22.36
CA PRO A 65 -10.11 11.83 -23.01
C PRO A 65 -11.22 11.16 -22.22
N THR A 66 -12.19 10.60 -22.90
CA THR A 66 -13.32 9.85 -22.27
C THR A 66 -12.99 8.37 -22.15
N THR A 67 -11.91 7.91 -22.78
CA THR A 67 -11.40 6.53 -22.74
C THR A 67 -9.91 6.52 -22.47
N PRO A 68 -9.38 5.50 -21.77
CA PRO A 68 -7.95 5.38 -21.53
C PRO A 68 -7.16 5.30 -22.82
N GLN A 69 -6.10 6.12 -22.94
CA GLN A 69 -5.23 6.16 -24.12
C GLN A 69 -3.80 6.53 -23.75
N GLY A 70 -2.88 6.33 -24.70
CA GLY A 70 -1.48 6.70 -24.56
C GLY A 70 -0.72 5.83 -23.55
N GLN A 71 0.50 6.26 -23.27
CA GLN A 71 1.43 5.60 -22.39
C GLN A 71 2.10 6.64 -21.49
N LEU A 72 2.42 6.26 -20.26
CA LEU A 72 3.23 7.04 -19.33
C LEU A 72 4.40 6.18 -18.83
N VAL A 73 5.62 6.72 -18.92
CA VAL A 73 6.83 6.08 -18.39
C VAL A 73 7.25 6.76 -17.10
N LEU A 74 7.16 6.04 -16.00
CA LEU A 74 7.59 6.50 -14.67
C LEU A 74 8.98 5.98 -14.36
N GLY A 75 9.88 6.87 -13.95
CA GLY A 75 11.19 6.53 -13.42
C GLY A 75 11.18 6.51 -11.89
N ALA A 76 11.65 5.42 -11.30
CA ALA A 76 11.79 5.24 -9.85
C ALA A 76 13.27 5.03 -9.50
N ILE A 77 13.76 5.65 -8.42
CA ILE A 77 15.15 5.51 -7.97
C ILE A 77 15.39 4.29 -7.10
N THR A 78 14.34 3.73 -6.50
CA THR A 78 14.41 2.46 -5.80
C THR A 78 14.16 1.32 -6.77
N ASP A 79 14.86 0.21 -6.56
CA ASP A 79 14.79 -0.92 -7.47
C ASP A 79 13.37 -1.49 -7.54
N LEU A 80 12.92 -1.72 -8.77
CA LEU A 80 11.72 -2.50 -9.03
C LEU A 80 12.12 -3.96 -9.15
N GLU A 81 11.52 -4.80 -8.32
CA GLU A 81 11.72 -6.24 -8.30
C GLU A 81 10.43 -6.95 -8.73
N GLN A 82 10.56 -8.20 -9.17
CA GLN A 82 9.41 -9.05 -9.49
C GLN A 82 8.81 -9.62 -8.21
N ASP A 83 8.20 -8.76 -7.42
CA ASP A 83 7.52 -9.11 -6.17
C ASP A 83 6.32 -8.19 -5.96
N PHE A 84 5.11 -8.70 -6.20
CA PHE A 84 3.90 -7.89 -6.30
C PHE A 84 2.78 -8.37 -5.37
N TYR A 85 3.09 -9.22 -4.39
CA TYR A 85 2.07 -9.76 -3.50
C TYR A 85 1.82 -8.87 -2.30
N ASP A 86 2.84 -8.64 -1.50
CA ASP A 86 2.72 -7.93 -0.23
C ASP A 86 4.06 -7.27 0.16
N PRO A 87 4.02 -6.07 0.76
CA PRO A 87 5.21 -5.38 1.26
C PRO A 87 6.04 -6.18 2.27
N VAL A 88 5.45 -7.20 2.92
CA VAL A 88 6.17 -8.10 3.83
C VAL A 88 7.34 -8.83 3.15
N TYR A 89 7.19 -9.17 1.88
CA TYR A 89 8.23 -9.85 1.13
C TYR A 89 9.29 -8.92 0.54
N ASN A 90 8.94 -7.66 0.33
CA ASN A 90 9.80 -6.72 -0.39
C ASN A 90 9.77 -5.35 0.27
N SER A 91 10.95 -4.86 0.65
CA SER A 91 11.12 -3.53 1.26
C SER A 91 11.30 -2.39 0.25
N SER A 92 11.26 -2.67 -1.06
CA SER A 92 11.35 -1.63 -2.09
C SER A 92 10.15 -0.69 -2.03
N ALA A 93 10.38 0.60 -1.88
CA ALA A 93 9.33 1.60 -1.89
C ALA A 93 8.58 1.64 -3.23
N THR A 94 9.26 1.34 -4.34
CA THR A 94 8.64 1.21 -5.66
C THR A 94 7.66 0.04 -5.70
N ASN A 95 8.07 -1.14 -5.22
CA ASN A 95 7.18 -2.31 -5.16
C ASN A 95 5.98 -2.08 -4.26
N TYR A 96 6.20 -1.49 -3.07
CA TYR A 96 5.12 -1.12 -2.16
C TYR A 96 4.05 -0.27 -2.87
N LYS A 97 4.47 0.81 -3.54
CA LYS A 97 3.55 1.70 -4.26
C LYS A 97 2.82 1.02 -5.41
N ILE A 98 3.51 0.13 -6.14
CA ILE A 98 2.88 -0.63 -7.23
C ILE A 98 1.84 -1.59 -6.67
N THR A 99 2.19 -2.34 -5.64
CA THR A 99 1.26 -3.30 -5.02
C THR A 99 0.03 -2.60 -4.49
N GLU A 100 0.19 -1.54 -3.70
CA GLU A 100 -0.89 -0.84 -3.03
C GLU A 100 -1.74 0.05 -3.96
N ASN A 101 -1.12 0.72 -4.95
CA ASN A 101 -1.82 1.77 -5.72
C ASN A 101 -2.06 1.42 -7.19
N VAL A 102 -1.45 0.36 -7.70
CA VAL A 102 -1.54 -0.02 -9.13
C VAL A 102 -2.26 -1.35 -9.30
N LEU A 103 -1.89 -2.36 -8.50
CA LEU A 103 -2.42 -3.72 -8.64
C LEU A 103 -3.55 -4.04 -7.68
N HIS A 104 -3.49 -3.53 -6.44
CA HIS A 104 -4.56 -3.70 -5.46
C HIS A 104 -5.56 -2.55 -5.54
N GLY A 105 -6.76 -2.82 -5.12
CA GLY A 105 -7.88 -1.88 -5.06
C GLY A 105 -9.00 -2.46 -4.22
N TYR A 106 -10.13 -1.76 -4.19
CA TYR A 106 -11.31 -2.19 -3.47
C TYR A 106 -11.10 -2.40 -1.97
N THR A 107 -10.14 -1.69 -1.40
CA THR A 107 -9.95 -1.64 0.06
C THR A 107 -11.15 -0.94 0.69
N THR A 108 -11.76 -1.56 1.69
CA THR A 108 -13.02 -1.10 2.31
C THR A 108 -12.91 0.23 3.01
N VAL A 109 -11.76 0.54 3.60
CA VAL A 109 -11.47 1.81 4.28
C VAL A 109 -10.18 2.38 3.71
N VAL A 110 -10.20 3.63 3.34
CA VAL A 110 -9.09 4.33 2.70
C VAL A 110 -8.81 5.66 3.38
N THR A 111 -7.60 6.17 3.18
CA THR A 111 -7.24 7.52 3.64
C THR A 111 -7.40 8.49 2.48
N THR A 112 -8.14 9.57 2.70
CA THR A 112 -8.29 10.65 1.72
C THR A 112 -6.99 11.46 1.60
N LYS A 113 -6.91 12.30 0.57
CA LYS A 113 -5.76 13.23 0.41
C LYS A 113 -5.65 14.27 1.54
N GLU A 114 -6.73 14.49 2.28
CA GLU A 114 -6.76 15.33 3.48
C GLU A 114 -6.32 14.61 4.75
N GLY A 115 -6.08 13.28 4.66
CA GLY A 115 -5.66 12.44 5.78
C GLY A 115 -6.81 11.89 6.62
N GLU A 116 -8.04 11.95 6.14
CA GLU A 116 -9.20 11.39 6.80
C GLU A 116 -9.37 9.91 6.45
N TRP A 117 -9.70 9.08 7.44
CA TRP A 117 -10.09 7.69 7.24
C TRP A 117 -11.59 7.65 6.92
N ILE A 118 -11.94 7.07 5.78
CA ILE A 118 -13.33 6.93 5.34
C ILE A 118 -13.56 5.51 4.78
N THR A 119 -14.78 5.03 4.83
CA THR A 119 -15.18 3.91 3.97
C THR A 119 -15.10 4.33 2.51
N ASP A 120 -14.54 3.47 1.66
CA ASP A 120 -14.52 3.75 0.22
C ASP A 120 -15.96 3.66 -0.35
N PRO A 121 -16.58 4.77 -0.76
CA PRO A 121 -17.96 4.76 -1.25
C PRO A 121 -18.12 4.03 -2.60
N MET A 122 -17.02 3.73 -3.29
CA MET A 122 -17.04 2.91 -4.51
C MET A 122 -17.10 1.42 -4.19
N VAL A 123 -16.73 1.03 -2.96
CA VAL A 123 -16.61 -0.37 -2.51
C VAL A 123 -17.68 -0.72 -1.50
N VAL A 124 -17.93 0.13 -0.53
CA VAL A 124 -18.80 -0.12 0.61
C VAL A 124 -20.15 0.58 0.42
N ALA A 125 -21.20 -0.22 0.39
CA ALA A 125 -22.59 0.26 0.34
C ALA A 125 -23.09 0.68 1.72
N ASP A 126 -22.69 -0.07 2.75
CA ASP A 126 -23.10 0.17 4.14
C ASP A 126 -22.05 -0.34 5.13
N LEU A 127 -21.89 0.39 6.23
CA LEU A 127 -21.06 0.00 7.36
C LEU A 127 -21.86 0.17 8.65
N ASN A 128 -22.11 -0.94 9.33
CA ASN A 128 -22.69 -0.95 10.67
C ASN A 128 -21.63 -1.27 11.73
N THR A 129 -21.69 -0.63 12.87
CA THR A 129 -20.79 -0.88 14.00
C THR A 129 -21.57 -1.24 15.26
N ALA A 130 -21.06 -2.20 16.04
CA ALA A 130 -21.63 -2.60 17.32
C ALA A 130 -20.52 -2.71 18.37
N ASP A 131 -20.68 -2.00 19.48
CA ASP A 131 -19.88 -2.20 20.68
C ASP A 131 -20.54 -3.36 21.48
N ASN A 132 -19.81 -4.45 21.66
CA ASN A 132 -20.32 -5.68 22.26
C ASN A 132 -20.20 -5.63 23.79
N GLU A 133 -21.03 -6.43 24.49
CA GLU A 133 -21.05 -6.47 25.96
C GLU A 133 -19.72 -6.98 26.57
N ASP A 134 -18.96 -7.77 25.81
CA ASP A 134 -17.64 -8.30 26.19
C ASP A 134 -16.48 -7.34 25.94
N GLY A 135 -16.78 -6.12 25.44
CA GLY A 135 -15.80 -5.08 25.15
C GLY A 135 -15.20 -5.16 23.76
N THR A 136 -15.52 -6.16 22.97
CA THR A 136 -15.13 -6.24 21.55
C THR A 136 -15.96 -5.27 20.71
N LYS A 137 -15.54 -4.99 19.48
CA LYS A 137 -16.27 -4.18 18.53
C LYS A 137 -16.39 -4.85 17.18
N THR A 138 -17.59 -4.90 16.64
CA THR A 138 -17.88 -5.52 15.34
C THR A 138 -18.19 -4.47 14.29
N PHE A 139 -17.53 -4.57 13.15
CA PHE A 139 -17.81 -3.82 11.93
C PHE A 139 -18.46 -4.78 10.93
N THR A 140 -19.69 -4.49 10.53
CA THR A 140 -20.40 -5.25 9.48
C THR A 140 -20.39 -4.44 8.20
N ILE A 141 -19.79 -4.97 7.16
CA ILE A 141 -19.50 -4.30 5.91
C ILE A 141 -20.33 -4.94 4.80
N THR A 142 -21.12 -4.13 4.10
CA THR A 142 -21.85 -4.55 2.91
C THR A 142 -21.25 -3.92 1.66
N LEU A 143 -20.90 -4.73 0.67
CA LEU A 143 -20.25 -4.31 -0.57
C LEU A 143 -21.24 -3.75 -1.59
N ASN A 144 -20.79 -2.80 -2.41
CA ASN A 144 -21.50 -2.36 -3.60
C ASN A 144 -21.59 -3.47 -4.65
N ASP A 145 -22.57 -3.31 -5.55
CA ASP A 145 -22.66 -4.12 -6.77
C ASP A 145 -21.58 -3.74 -7.78
N GLY A 146 -21.21 -4.70 -8.63
CA GLY A 146 -20.38 -4.46 -9.81
C GLY A 146 -18.88 -4.40 -9.54
N LEU A 147 -18.42 -4.82 -8.36
CA LEU A 147 -17.00 -5.03 -8.09
C LEU A 147 -16.53 -6.27 -8.86
N MET A 148 -15.50 -6.09 -9.69
CA MET A 148 -15.02 -7.17 -10.57
C MET A 148 -13.49 -7.25 -10.53
N TRP A 149 -12.98 -8.45 -10.56
CA TRP A 149 -11.58 -8.74 -10.83
C TRP A 149 -11.21 -8.40 -12.29
N SER A 150 -9.92 -8.29 -12.56
CA SER A 150 -9.40 -7.98 -13.91
C SER A 150 -9.69 -9.06 -14.96
N ASP A 151 -10.07 -10.26 -14.55
CA ASP A 151 -10.47 -11.39 -15.39
C ASP A 151 -11.98 -11.46 -15.65
N ASN A 152 -12.75 -10.48 -15.20
CA ASN A 152 -14.21 -10.37 -15.23
C ASN A 152 -14.96 -11.30 -14.24
N SER A 153 -14.30 -11.97 -13.33
CA SER A 153 -14.97 -12.60 -12.20
C SER A 153 -15.44 -11.56 -11.18
N VAL A 154 -16.48 -11.89 -10.42
CA VAL A 154 -17.10 -10.98 -9.44
C VAL A 154 -16.26 -11.01 -8.15
N VAL A 155 -15.98 -9.83 -7.58
CA VAL A 155 -15.45 -9.70 -6.23
C VAL A 155 -16.60 -9.80 -5.24
N THR A 156 -16.49 -10.68 -4.26
CA THR A 156 -17.52 -10.95 -3.26
C THR A 156 -16.97 -10.79 -1.83
N ALA A 157 -17.85 -10.77 -0.85
CA ALA A 157 -17.48 -10.78 0.57
C ALA A 157 -16.58 -11.98 0.95
N LYS A 158 -16.69 -13.08 0.20
CA LYS A 158 -15.83 -14.25 0.35
C LYS A 158 -14.35 -13.92 0.11
N ASP A 159 -14.01 -13.07 -0.86
CA ASP A 159 -12.64 -12.66 -1.16
C ASP A 159 -12.03 -11.80 -0.04
N TYR A 160 -12.87 -11.03 0.68
CA TYR A 160 -12.46 -10.27 1.86
C TYR A 160 -12.25 -11.15 3.09
N ALA A 161 -13.20 -12.05 3.37
CA ALA A 161 -13.06 -13.02 4.44
C ALA A 161 -11.83 -13.91 4.19
N PHE A 162 -11.63 -14.36 2.95
CA PHE A 162 -10.46 -15.13 2.54
C PHE A 162 -9.15 -14.36 2.78
N ALA A 163 -9.09 -13.07 2.45
CA ALA A 163 -7.88 -12.28 2.67
C ALA A 163 -7.44 -12.27 4.15
N MET A 164 -8.40 -12.09 5.07
CA MET A 164 -8.12 -12.09 6.50
C MET A 164 -7.71 -13.47 7.00
N LEU A 165 -8.42 -14.52 6.59
CA LEU A 165 -8.09 -15.91 6.93
C LEU A 165 -6.74 -16.33 6.38
N LEU A 166 -6.46 -16.06 5.10
CA LEU A 166 -5.20 -16.39 4.44
C LEU A 166 -4.02 -15.75 5.18
N GLU A 167 -4.06 -14.42 5.35
CA GLU A 167 -2.95 -13.65 5.91
C GLU A 167 -2.79 -13.85 7.43
N SER A 168 -3.75 -14.50 8.09
CA SER A 168 -3.68 -14.90 9.52
C SER A 168 -3.35 -16.38 9.71
N SER A 169 -3.35 -17.20 8.65
CA SER A 169 -3.25 -18.65 8.77
C SER A 169 -1.83 -19.15 9.03
N PRO A 170 -1.65 -20.25 9.78
CA PRO A 170 -0.35 -20.88 9.92
C PRO A 170 0.19 -21.44 8.59
N GLU A 171 -0.69 -21.81 7.65
CA GLU A 171 -0.34 -22.27 6.32
C GLU A 171 0.38 -21.17 5.53
N MET A 172 -0.10 -19.92 5.59
CA MET A 172 0.53 -18.77 4.94
C MET A 172 1.86 -18.40 5.61
N MET A 173 1.98 -18.53 6.92
CA MET A 173 3.24 -18.30 7.65
C MET A 173 4.34 -19.25 7.18
N GLY A 174 3.99 -20.40 6.60
CA GLY A 174 4.92 -21.34 5.97
C GLY A 174 5.38 -20.96 4.57
N VAL A 175 4.79 -19.94 3.95
CA VAL A 175 5.13 -19.51 2.58
C VAL A 175 6.27 -18.50 2.63
N ASP A 176 7.50 -18.93 2.28
CA ASP A 176 8.68 -18.06 2.17
C ASP A 176 8.91 -17.17 3.41
N ASN A 177 8.60 -17.69 4.60
CA ASN A 177 8.68 -16.97 5.87
C ASN A 177 7.78 -15.72 5.92
N TYR A 178 6.58 -15.80 5.37
CA TYR A 178 5.59 -14.75 5.55
C TYR A 178 5.37 -14.44 7.02
N SER A 179 5.33 -13.20 7.41
CA SER A 179 5.24 -12.78 8.81
C SER A 179 4.39 -11.52 8.99
N ALA A 180 3.34 -11.38 8.18
CA ALA A 180 2.44 -10.25 8.33
C ALA A 180 1.72 -10.27 9.68
N THR A 181 1.60 -9.09 10.24
CA THR A 181 0.87 -8.86 11.51
C THR A 181 -0.35 -7.99 11.30
N ARG A 182 -0.87 -7.97 10.07
CA ARG A 182 -1.93 -7.05 9.64
C ARG A 182 -3.23 -7.22 10.42
N TYR A 183 -3.56 -8.46 10.79
CA TYR A 183 -4.85 -8.81 11.38
C TYR A 183 -4.75 -9.31 12.84
N THR A 184 -3.65 -9.01 13.53
CA THR A 184 -3.44 -9.43 14.94
C THR A 184 -4.48 -8.89 15.92
N TYR A 185 -5.21 -7.85 15.54
CA TYR A 185 -6.28 -7.24 16.31
C TYR A 185 -7.61 -7.99 16.26
N LEU A 186 -7.75 -9.00 15.39
CA LEU A 186 -8.98 -9.77 15.27
C LEU A 186 -9.20 -10.67 16.48
N GLU A 187 -10.44 -10.77 16.91
CA GLU A 187 -10.85 -11.70 17.96
C GLU A 187 -10.54 -13.13 17.55
N GLY A 188 -9.82 -13.87 18.42
CA GLY A 188 -9.41 -15.25 18.16
C GLY A 188 -8.22 -15.40 17.18
N TYR A 189 -7.50 -14.31 16.88
CA TYR A 189 -6.33 -14.37 15.98
C TYR A 189 -5.24 -15.30 16.50
N ASP A 190 -4.92 -15.23 17.79
CA ASP A 190 -3.78 -15.95 18.36
C ASP A 190 -3.96 -17.47 18.28
N GLU A 191 -5.16 -17.97 18.60
CA GLU A 191 -5.52 -19.39 18.50
C GLU A 191 -5.58 -19.87 17.05
N PHE A 192 -6.11 -19.03 16.17
CA PHE A 192 -6.17 -19.35 14.73
C PHE A 192 -4.78 -19.40 14.11
N ASN A 193 -3.94 -18.41 14.36
CA ASN A 193 -2.56 -18.33 13.85
C ASN A 193 -1.67 -19.46 14.40
N ALA A 194 -1.91 -19.89 15.63
CA ALA A 194 -1.23 -21.05 16.22
C ALA A 194 -1.69 -22.40 15.63
N GLY A 195 -2.82 -22.41 14.90
CA GLY A 195 -3.43 -23.62 14.36
C GLY A 195 -4.26 -24.41 15.37
N ASP A 196 -4.56 -23.82 16.52
CA ASP A 196 -5.38 -24.43 17.59
C ASP A 196 -6.85 -24.50 17.19
N THR A 197 -7.30 -23.57 16.33
CA THR A 197 -8.64 -23.53 15.73
C THR A 197 -8.56 -23.49 14.20
N LYS A 198 -9.66 -23.89 13.54
CA LYS A 198 -9.80 -23.80 12.09
C LYS A 198 -10.63 -22.60 11.64
N ALA A 199 -11.39 -22.02 12.56
CA ALA A 199 -12.20 -20.83 12.35
C ALA A 199 -11.58 -19.62 13.02
N LEU A 200 -11.58 -18.48 12.34
CA LEU A 200 -11.15 -17.19 12.89
C LEU A 200 -12.36 -16.46 13.44
N LYS A 201 -12.50 -16.44 14.77
CA LYS A 201 -13.67 -15.92 15.49
C LYS A 201 -14.03 -14.47 15.13
N GLY A 202 -13.01 -13.64 14.86
CA GLY A 202 -13.20 -12.24 14.51
C GLY A 202 -13.64 -12.00 13.05
N VAL A 203 -13.88 -13.05 12.26
CA VAL A 203 -14.33 -12.93 10.86
C VAL A 203 -15.58 -13.76 10.64
N HIS A 204 -16.62 -13.14 10.06
CA HIS A 204 -17.81 -13.86 9.62
C HIS A 204 -18.16 -13.52 8.17
N LEU A 205 -18.51 -14.54 7.39
CA LEU A 205 -19.10 -14.40 6.05
C LEU A 205 -20.62 -14.53 6.16
N ILE A 206 -21.34 -13.42 6.06
CA ILE A 206 -22.79 -13.37 6.27
C ILE A 206 -23.53 -13.76 4.99
N ASP A 207 -23.11 -13.23 3.86
CA ASP A 207 -23.60 -13.57 2.52
C ASP A 207 -22.57 -13.16 1.45
N ASP A 208 -22.91 -13.27 0.15
CA ASP A 208 -21.99 -12.95 -0.95
C ASP A 208 -21.52 -11.47 -0.98
N LYS A 209 -22.20 -10.58 -0.26
CA LYS A 209 -21.89 -9.15 -0.22
C LYS A 209 -21.54 -8.63 1.16
N THR A 210 -21.79 -9.40 2.20
CA THR A 210 -21.71 -8.94 3.57
C THR A 210 -20.78 -9.82 4.38
N PHE A 211 -19.82 -9.20 5.03
CA PHE A 211 -18.94 -9.85 6.00
C PHE A 211 -18.77 -8.97 7.24
N SER A 212 -18.25 -9.54 8.31
CA SER A 212 -17.94 -8.75 9.50
C SER A 212 -16.54 -8.99 10.02
N VAL A 213 -16.05 -7.97 10.72
CA VAL A 213 -14.75 -7.92 11.39
C VAL A 213 -14.99 -7.59 12.85
N THR A 214 -14.54 -8.44 13.77
CA THR A 214 -14.64 -8.21 15.21
C THR A 214 -13.25 -7.98 15.78
N VAL A 215 -13.06 -6.83 16.40
CA VAL A 215 -11.83 -6.37 17.05
C VAL A 215 -11.85 -6.78 18.51
N LYS A 216 -10.76 -7.36 19.02
CA LYS A 216 -10.63 -7.78 20.41
C LYS A 216 -10.62 -6.59 21.37
N ALA A 217 -11.09 -6.81 22.60
CA ALA A 217 -11.33 -5.77 23.59
C ALA A 217 -10.05 -5.02 24.03
N ASP A 218 -8.91 -5.67 24.04
CA ASP A 218 -7.62 -5.09 24.45
C ASP A 218 -7.02 -4.11 23.43
N GLU A 219 -7.51 -4.12 22.20
CA GLU A 219 -7.17 -3.14 21.15
C GLU A 219 -8.05 -1.87 21.22
N LEU A 220 -9.02 -1.82 22.12
CA LEU A 220 -10.02 -0.76 22.25
C LEU A 220 -9.95 -0.08 23.63
N PRO A 221 -10.35 1.20 23.74
CA PRO A 221 -10.77 2.09 22.64
C PRO A 221 -9.60 2.61 21.82
N TYR A 222 -9.79 2.73 20.52
CA TYR A 222 -8.82 3.30 19.61
C TYR A 222 -9.43 4.45 18.80
N HIS A 223 -8.74 5.59 18.75
CA HIS A 223 -9.27 6.79 18.09
C HIS A 223 -9.52 6.61 16.58
N TYR A 224 -8.70 5.78 15.95
CA TYR A 224 -8.83 5.47 14.52
C TYR A 224 -9.38 4.05 14.32
N ASP A 225 -10.33 3.62 15.13
CA ASP A 225 -10.88 2.28 15.11
C ASP A 225 -11.48 1.85 13.76
N LEU A 226 -11.93 2.82 12.94
CA LEU A 226 -12.33 2.57 11.56
C LEU A 226 -11.23 1.90 10.72
N ALA A 227 -9.95 2.14 11.05
CA ALA A 227 -8.82 1.50 10.36
C ALA A 227 -8.85 -0.04 10.47
N TYR A 228 -9.42 -0.59 11.55
CA TYR A 228 -9.59 -2.03 11.74
C TYR A 228 -10.55 -2.67 10.73
N ALA A 229 -11.43 -1.87 10.11
CA ALA A 229 -12.31 -2.31 9.04
C ALA A 229 -11.68 -2.21 7.65
N SER A 230 -10.38 -1.89 7.55
CA SER A 230 -9.66 -1.78 6.28
C SER A 230 -9.20 -3.15 5.79
N VAL A 231 -9.91 -3.70 4.82
CA VAL A 231 -9.62 -5.01 4.22
C VAL A 231 -9.51 -4.88 2.70
N THR A 232 -8.45 -5.44 2.14
CA THR A 232 -8.24 -5.55 0.68
C THR A 232 -8.51 -6.99 0.26
N PRO A 233 -9.35 -7.26 -0.75
CA PRO A 233 -9.72 -8.62 -1.11
C PRO A 233 -8.55 -9.38 -1.75
N ARG A 234 -8.56 -10.71 -1.62
CA ARG A 234 -7.64 -11.63 -2.29
C ARG A 234 -8.43 -12.62 -3.15
N PRO A 235 -7.99 -12.91 -4.38
CA PRO A 235 -8.75 -13.78 -5.30
C PRO A 235 -8.64 -15.25 -4.86
N ILE A 236 -9.59 -15.73 -4.06
CA ILE A 236 -9.60 -17.09 -3.53
C ILE A 236 -9.48 -18.16 -4.64
N ALA A 237 -10.17 -17.96 -5.75
CA ALA A 237 -10.16 -18.90 -6.87
C ALA A 237 -8.76 -19.10 -7.49
N VAL A 238 -7.87 -18.12 -7.37
CA VAL A 238 -6.49 -18.14 -7.90
C VAL A 238 -5.51 -18.62 -6.85
N ILE A 239 -5.61 -18.10 -5.63
CA ILE A 239 -4.64 -18.37 -4.55
C ILE A 239 -4.89 -19.72 -3.90
N ALA A 240 -6.16 -20.10 -3.70
CA ALA A 240 -6.55 -21.36 -3.09
C ALA A 240 -7.61 -22.08 -3.97
N PRO A 241 -7.22 -22.56 -5.17
CA PRO A 241 -8.16 -23.14 -6.11
C PRO A 241 -8.85 -24.40 -5.54
N GLY A 242 -10.17 -24.41 -5.60
CA GLY A 242 -11.00 -25.49 -5.04
C GLY A 242 -11.31 -25.36 -3.55
N CYS A 243 -10.79 -24.31 -2.88
CA CYS A 243 -11.20 -23.97 -1.53
C CYS A 243 -12.45 -23.09 -1.52
N ASP A 244 -13.14 -23.08 -0.38
CA ASP A 244 -14.29 -22.23 -0.11
C ASP A 244 -14.22 -21.67 1.31
N ILE A 245 -15.10 -20.71 1.63
CA ILE A 245 -15.26 -20.17 2.98
C ILE A 245 -16.60 -20.66 3.53
N GLU A 246 -16.55 -21.30 4.70
CA GLU A 246 -17.73 -21.67 5.49
C GLU A 246 -17.77 -20.83 6.76
N ASP A 247 -18.96 -20.34 7.10
CA ASP A 247 -19.19 -19.58 8.32
C ASP A 247 -19.91 -20.42 9.37
N SER A 248 -19.60 -20.19 10.63
CA SER A 248 -20.21 -20.85 11.78
C SER A 248 -20.28 -19.90 12.97
N GLU A 249 -20.87 -20.34 14.10
CA GLU A 249 -20.88 -19.59 15.35
C GLU A 249 -19.45 -19.35 15.89
N GLU A 250 -18.46 -20.15 15.47
CA GLU A 250 -17.06 -20.04 15.87
C GLU A 250 -16.24 -19.11 14.95
N GLY A 251 -16.86 -18.58 13.89
CA GLY A 251 -16.23 -17.72 12.89
C GLY A 251 -16.13 -18.36 11.51
N ALA A 252 -15.50 -17.68 10.59
CA ALA A 252 -15.25 -18.15 9.23
C ALA A 252 -14.02 -19.07 9.17
N ALA A 253 -14.08 -20.09 8.30
CA ALA A 253 -13.02 -21.07 8.08
C ALA A 253 -12.80 -21.32 6.58
N ILE A 254 -11.55 -21.57 6.19
CA ILE A 254 -11.23 -22.04 4.82
C ILE A 254 -11.45 -23.54 4.78
N THR A 255 -12.23 -24.00 3.81
CA THR A 255 -12.49 -25.42 3.54
C THR A 255 -11.87 -25.87 2.22
N GLY A 256 -11.63 -27.17 2.05
CA GLY A 256 -10.93 -27.71 0.89
C GLY A 256 -9.46 -28.04 1.16
N ASP A 257 -8.67 -28.17 0.11
CA ASP A 257 -7.22 -28.50 0.22
C ASP A 257 -6.37 -27.24 0.42
N PHE A 258 -6.55 -26.61 1.60
CA PHE A 258 -5.80 -25.41 1.99
C PHE A 258 -4.55 -25.81 2.80
N THR A 259 -3.40 -25.81 2.14
CA THR A 259 -2.12 -26.25 2.74
C THR A 259 -0.97 -25.34 2.30
N THR A 260 0.09 -25.30 3.09
CA THR A 260 1.33 -24.59 2.73
C THR A 260 1.88 -25.05 1.38
N ASP A 261 1.80 -26.35 1.05
CA ASP A 261 2.27 -26.89 -0.23
C ASP A 261 1.47 -26.34 -1.43
N VAL A 262 0.17 -26.13 -1.27
CA VAL A 262 -0.67 -25.47 -2.28
C VAL A 262 -0.26 -24.01 -2.41
N LEU A 263 -0.13 -23.30 -1.30
CA LEU A 263 0.24 -21.87 -1.30
C LEU A 263 1.66 -21.63 -1.85
N LEU A 264 2.61 -22.51 -1.57
CA LEU A 264 3.95 -22.44 -2.18
C LEU A 264 3.91 -22.54 -3.71
N LYS A 265 2.96 -23.27 -4.29
CA LYS A 265 2.77 -23.34 -5.75
C LYS A 265 2.02 -22.14 -6.30
N THR A 266 0.95 -21.72 -5.62
CA THR A 266 0.06 -20.67 -6.13
C THR A 266 0.56 -19.26 -5.84
N ILE A 267 1.34 -19.06 -4.77
CA ILE A 267 1.92 -17.77 -4.39
C ILE A 267 3.43 -17.76 -4.62
N GLY A 268 4.16 -18.75 -4.09
CA GLY A 268 5.61 -18.74 -3.96
C GLY A 268 6.39 -19.25 -5.17
N ASP A 269 5.75 -19.85 -6.17
CA ASP A 269 6.45 -20.34 -7.37
C ASP A 269 7.00 -19.15 -8.19
N PRO A 270 8.31 -19.08 -8.46
CA PRO A 270 8.94 -17.92 -9.12
C PRO A 270 8.47 -17.70 -10.56
N ASP A 271 8.01 -18.75 -11.25
CA ASP A 271 7.61 -18.67 -12.66
C ASP A 271 6.10 -18.37 -12.81
N THR A 272 5.26 -18.91 -11.92
CA THR A 272 3.80 -18.89 -12.07
C THR A 272 3.05 -18.36 -10.85
N GLY A 273 3.73 -18.25 -9.71
CA GLY A 273 3.11 -17.85 -8.46
C GLY A 273 2.57 -16.41 -8.47
N TYR A 274 1.47 -16.21 -7.79
CA TYR A 274 0.78 -14.92 -7.71
C TYR A 274 1.68 -13.78 -7.20
N ARG A 275 2.65 -14.10 -6.34
CA ARG A 275 3.64 -13.15 -5.83
C ARG A 275 4.44 -12.48 -6.95
N TYR A 276 4.83 -13.28 -7.96
CA TYR A 276 5.68 -12.83 -9.06
C TYR A 276 4.88 -12.46 -10.31
N ASN A 277 3.71 -13.07 -10.47
CA ASN A 277 2.84 -12.90 -11.64
C ASN A 277 1.37 -12.77 -11.22
N PRO A 278 0.94 -11.65 -10.60
CA PRO A 278 -0.44 -11.43 -10.20
C PRO A 278 -1.34 -11.25 -11.43
N GLN A 279 -1.90 -12.37 -11.92
CA GLN A 279 -2.71 -12.39 -13.15
C GLN A 279 -4.12 -11.84 -12.96
N VAL A 280 -4.65 -11.93 -11.73
CA VAL A 280 -6.01 -11.48 -11.37
C VAL A 280 -5.87 -10.44 -10.27
N THR A 281 -6.17 -9.19 -10.58
CA THR A 281 -6.02 -8.04 -9.67
C THR A 281 -7.30 -7.21 -9.66
N CYS A 282 -7.49 -6.35 -8.66
CA CYS A 282 -8.65 -5.47 -8.55
C CYS A 282 -8.28 -3.98 -8.53
N GLY A 283 -7.02 -3.65 -8.72
CA GLY A 283 -6.55 -2.27 -8.80
C GLY A 283 -6.83 -1.58 -10.14
N PRO A 284 -6.40 -0.32 -10.27
CA PRO A 284 -6.60 0.46 -11.50
C PRO A 284 -5.86 -0.09 -12.72
N TYR A 285 -4.83 -0.89 -12.51
CA TYR A 285 -4.06 -1.54 -13.58
C TYR A 285 -3.83 -3.02 -13.27
N LYS A 286 -3.49 -3.77 -14.30
CA LYS A 286 -3.04 -5.17 -14.23
C LYS A 286 -1.62 -5.30 -14.79
N LEU A 287 -0.84 -6.21 -14.24
CA LEU A 287 0.51 -6.51 -14.74
C LEU A 287 0.41 -7.21 -16.11
N VAL A 288 1.17 -6.70 -17.08
CA VAL A 288 1.33 -7.31 -18.42
C VAL A 288 2.63 -8.08 -18.50
N SER A 289 3.72 -7.48 -18.04
CA SER A 289 5.04 -8.10 -18.06
C SER A 289 6.00 -7.42 -17.09
N TYR A 290 7.01 -8.18 -16.66
CA TYR A 290 8.17 -7.66 -15.96
C TYR A 290 9.45 -8.10 -16.67
N ASP A 291 10.37 -7.16 -16.89
CA ASP A 291 11.71 -7.42 -17.43
C ASP A 291 12.74 -7.21 -16.32
N ALA A 292 13.30 -8.32 -15.84
CA ALA A 292 14.31 -8.32 -14.78
C ALA A 292 15.63 -7.64 -15.20
N SER A 293 15.96 -7.65 -16.49
CA SER A 293 17.22 -7.07 -17.00
C SER A 293 17.22 -5.55 -16.96
N SER A 294 16.08 -4.94 -17.25
CA SER A 294 15.86 -3.50 -17.20
C SER A 294 15.14 -3.04 -15.93
N ARG A 295 14.72 -3.97 -15.06
CA ARG A 295 13.89 -3.70 -13.89
C ARG A 295 12.68 -2.84 -14.24
N GLN A 296 11.93 -3.30 -15.21
CA GLN A 296 10.80 -2.58 -15.79
C GLN A 296 9.53 -3.43 -15.71
N GLY A 297 8.49 -2.87 -15.13
CA GLY A 297 7.12 -3.39 -15.17
C GLY A 297 6.30 -2.66 -16.22
N THR A 298 5.51 -3.40 -17.00
CA THR A 298 4.50 -2.86 -17.90
C THR A 298 3.12 -3.24 -17.38
N PHE A 299 2.26 -2.24 -17.26
CA PHE A 299 0.92 -2.37 -16.72
C PHE A 299 -0.09 -1.81 -17.72
N GLU A 300 -1.24 -2.45 -17.85
CA GLU A 300 -2.37 -1.97 -18.62
C GLU A 300 -3.55 -1.64 -17.71
N VAL A 301 -4.33 -0.64 -18.11
CA VAL A 301 -5.54 -0.26 -17.40
C VAL A 301 -6.46 -1.46 -17.18
N ASN A 302 -6.97 -1.59 -15.96
CA ASN A 302 -8.04 -2.54 -15.64
C ASN A 302 -9.38 -1.87 -15.95
N GLU A 303 -10.03 -2.29 -17.02
CA GLU A 303 -11.30 -1.72 -17.46
C GLU A 303 -12.45 -1.99 -16.48
N ASN A 304 -12.31 -3.03 -15.64
CA ASN A 304 -13.28 -3.41 -14.61
C ASN A 304 -13.19 -2.53 -13.35
N TYR A 305 -12.09 -1.79 -13.19
CA TYR A 305 -11.91 -0.95 -12.02
C TYR A 305 -13.00 0.14 -11.93
N VAL A 306 -13.74 0.17 -10.82
CA VAL A 306 -14.88 1.10 -10.65
C VAL A 306 -14.44 2.55 -10.37
N GLY A 307 -13.21 2.76 -9.95
CA GLY A 307 -12.63 4.07 -9.56
C GLY A 307 -12.10 4.04 -8.13
N ASN A 308 -11.37 5.10 -7.76
CA ASN A 308 -10.97 5.33 -6.37
C ASN A 308 -12.15 5.91 -5.56
N TYR A 309 -11.92 6.20 -4.27
CA TYR A 309 -12.95 6.77 -3.38
C TYR A 309 -13.65 8.04 -3.91
N ALA A 310 -13.05 8.74 -4.86
CA ALA A 310 -13.65 9.90 -5.55
C ALA A 310 -14.28 9.53 -6.90
N GLY A 311 -14.41 8.25 -7.23
CA GLY A 311 -14.94 7.75 -8.50
C GLY A 311 -14.01 7.99 -9.71
N ILE A 312 -12.75 8.33 -9.48
CA ILE A 312 -11.80 8.64 -10.55
C ILE A 312 -11.19 7.34 -11.09
N LYS A 313 -11.29 7.15 -12.41
CA LYS A 313 -10.69 6.05 -13.16
C LYS A 313 -9.40 6.49 -13.85
N PRO A 314 -8.41 5.58 -14.08
CA PRO A 314 -7.23 5.91 -14.86
C PRO A 314 -7.58 6.22 -16.30
N MET A 315 -6.92 7.24 -16.89
CA MET A 315 -7.09 7.65 -18.29
C MET A 315 -5.83 7.40 -19.14
N ILE A 316 -4.79 6.85 -18.56
CA ILE A 316 -3.58 6.40 -19.26
C ILE A 316 -3.73 4.90 -19.50
N LYS A 317 -3.66 4.47 -20.77
CA LYS A 317 -3.87 3.07 -21.13
C LYS A 317 -2.73 2.17 -20.65
N THR A 318 -1.50 2.60 -20.87
CA THR A 318 -0.30 1.82 -20.53
C THR A 318 0.58 2.60 -19.57
N LEU A 319 0.90 1.98 -18.44
CA LEU A 319 1.83 2.50 -17.45
C LEU A 319 3.10 1.65 -17.50
N ILE A 320 4.25 2.29 -17.71
CA ILE A 320 5.55 1.64 -17.61
C ILE A 320 6.27 2.22 -16.41
N ILE A 321 6.70 1.37 -15.51
CA ILE A 321 7.48 1.76 -14.33
C ILE A 321 8.84 1.08 -14.44
N LYS A 322 9.91 1.87 -14.39
CA LYS A 322 11.27 1.34 -14.49
C LYS A 322 12.20 1.96 -13.46
N THR A 323 13.19 1.18 -13.03
CA THR A 323 14.27 1.69 -12.20
C THR A 323 15.15 2.63 -13.01
N VAL A 324 15.47 3.79 -12.46
CA VAL A 324 16.43 4.77 -13.00
C VAL A 324 17.50 5.07 -11.95
N LYS A 325 18.73 5.29 -12.38
CA LYS A 325 19.81 5.63 -11.44
C LYS A 325 19.70 7.08 -10.99
N SER A 326 19.90 7.33 -9.70
CA SER A 326 19.86 8.68 -9.14
C SER A 326 20.75 9.68 -9.89
N GLU A 327 21.92 9.25 -10.39
CA GLU A 327 22.86 10.09 -11.10
C GLU A 327 22.40 10.46 -12.53
N THR A 328 21.54 9.64 -13.13
CA THR A 328 21.11 9.83 -14.52
C THR A 328 19.65 10.25 -14.68
N GLN A 329 18.84 10.20 -13.60
CA GLN A 329 17.38 10.40 -13.67
C GLN A 329 16.97 11.70 -14.36
N ILE A 330 17.66 12.82 -14.10
CA ILE A 330 17.37 14.11 -14.73
C ILE A 330 17.73 14.09 -16.21
N ASN A 331 18.80 13.39 -16.59
CA ASN A 331 19.16 13.25 -18.00
C ASN A 331 18.17 12.36 -18.76
N GLU A 332 17.67 11.31 -18.11
CA GLU A 332 16.62 10.46 -18.69
C GLU A 332 15.31 11.23 -18.89
N LEU A 333 14.91 12.04 -17.91
CA LEU A 333 13.76 12.93 -18.05
C LEU A 333 13.94 13.94 -19.19
N LYS A 334 15.11 14.60 -19.29
CA LYS A 334 15.43 15.53 -20.37
C LYS A 334 15.49 14.86 -21.75
N ALA A 335 15.92 13.60 -21.80
CA ALA A 335 15.98 12.80 -23.02
C ALA A 335 14.61 12.24 -23.44
N GLY A 336 13.58 12.36 -22.57
CA GLY A 336 12.27 11.80 -22.83
C GLY A 336 12.21 10.26 -22.73
N THR A 337 13.18 9.64 -22.05
CA THR A 337 13.15 8.18 -21.79
C THR A 337 12.31 7.82 -20.58
N VAL A 338 11.99 8.81 -19.75
CA VAL A 338 10.94 8.81 -18.75
C VAL A 338 10.14 10.11 -18.87
N ASP A 339 8.85 10.03 -18.58
CA ASP A 339 7.93 11.16 -18.62
C ASP A 339 7.81 11.86 -17.27
N LEU A 340 7.96 11.09 -16.19
CA LEU A 340 7.85 11.57 -14.81
C LEU A 340 8.79 10.76 -13.90
N LEU A 341 9.41 11.46 -12.97
CA LEU A 341 10.13 10.84 -11.85
C LEU A 341 9.20 10.84 -10.62
N PHE A 342 9.04 9.68 -10.02
CA PHE A 342 8.41 9.59 -8.73
C PHE A 342 9.45 9.05 -7.73
N GLU A 343 9.50 9.62 -6.52
CA GLU A 343 10.59 9.46 -5.55
C GLU A 343 11.89 10.11 -6.03
N ILE A 344 11.97 11.39 -5.84
CA ILE A 344 13.18 12.18 -6.03
C ILE A 344 13.88 12.29 -4.68
#